data_162200b3ef4969b29d432e2c7ea4b8bb
#
_entry.id   162200b3ef4969b29d432e2c7ea4b8bb
#
_cell.length_a   1.000
_cell.length_b   1.000
_cell.length_c   1.000
_cell.angle_alpha   90.00
_cell.angle_beta   90.00
_cell.angle_gamma   90.00
#
_symmetry.space_group_name_H-M   'P 1'
#
loop_
_entity.id
_entity.type
_entity.pdbx_description
1 polymer ?
#
loop_
_entity_poly.entity_id
_entity_poly.type
_entity_poly.pdbx_seq_one_letter_code
_entity_poly.pdbx_strand_id
1 'polypeptide(L)'
;MRRTLGLFIVSAMTATVGAQAPASQPPKGQMPDLGRHTEQDDKVPLFDFDRYFIGTWTFEWDMPEGPLGPAGHVEGTTVYTGGGGTYEAVTDAMGPAGKFTVRERIQYQKDQKTLTREVIDSRGFQYRQNGTIGGDLGGFYTIYFESQPFAVGGTSVQLKQAMRLTSPLAHRVSITVAEGNGAFRNYGTPWWRKAEGRK
;
A
#
# COMPACT_ATOMS: atom_id res chain seq x y z
N MET A 1 -90.98 25.00 16.95
CA MET A 1 -90.17 25.09 18.14
C MET A 1 -89.66 23.69 18.56
N ARG A 2 -88.43 23.32 18.22
CA ARG A 2 -87.81 22.07 18.70
C ARG A 2 -86.36 22.40 19.01
N ARG A 3 -86.01 22.40 20.28
CA ARG A 3 -84.68 22.58 20.80
C ARG A 3 -83.92 21.25 20.75
N THR A 4 -82.91 21.16 19.99
CA THR A 4 -81.98 20.01 19.97
C THR A 4 -80.82 20.31 20.92
N LEU A 5 -80.71 19.47 21.94
CA LEU A 5 -79.64 19.51 22.97
C LEU A 5 -78.42 18.81 22.36
N GLY A 6 -77.32 19.53 22.19
CA GLY A 6 -76.07 18.94 21.75
C GLY A 6 -75.25 18.47 22.94
N LEU A 7 -74.93 17.18 22.88
CA LEU A 7 -74.09 16.48 23.90
C LEU A 7 -72.62 16.65 23.50
N PHE A 8 -71.84 17.40 24.30
CA PHE A 8 -70.41 17.49 24.14
C PHE A 8 -69.74 16.32 24.89
N ILE A 9 -69.12 15.39 24.13
CA ILE A 9 -68.28 14.34 24.67
C ILE A 9 -66.83 14.93 24.75
N VAL A 10 -66.32 15.17 25.96
CA VAL A 10 -64.94 15.53 26.20
C VAL A 10 -64.14 14.23 26.32
N SER A 11 -63.38 13.91 25.26
CA SER A 11 -62.42 12.80 25.31
C SER A 11 -61.16 13.29 26.04
N ALA A 12 -60.94 12.75 27.23
CA ALA A 12 -59.68 12.92 27.96
C ALA A 12 -58.60 12.00 27.31
N MET A 13 -57.65 12.60 26.59
CA MET A 13 -56.44 11.92 26.17
C MET A 13 -55.48 11.78 27.35
N THR A 14 -55.39 10.59 27.93
CA THR A 14 -54.31 10.22 28.85
C THR A 14 -53.03 10.02 28.06
N ALA A 15 -52.11 10.97 28.14
CA ALA A 15 -50.75 10.86 27.65
C ALA A 15 -49.98 9.87 28.58
N THR A 16 -49.77 8.65 28.10
CA THR A 16 -48.80 7.74 28.73
C THR A 16 -47.40 8.25 28.46
N VAL A 17 -46.79 8.86 29.45
CA VAL A 17 -45.35 9.17 29.46
C VAL A 17 -44.62 7.81 29.53
N GLY A 18 -44.17 7.34 28.36
CA GLY A 18 -43.26 6.21 28.29
C GLY A 18 -41.98 6.56 29.03
N ALA A 19 -41.70 5.88 30.12
CA ALA A 19 -40.40 5.94 30.77
C ALA A 19 -39.37 5.45 29.81
N GLN A 20 -38.57 6.36 29.23
CA GLN A 20 -37.37 6.02 28.51
C GLN A 20 -36.44 5.27 29.47
N ALA A 21 -36.14 3.99 29.15
CA ALA A 21 -35.09 3.27 29.83
C ALA A 21 -33.81 4.10 29.79
N PRO A 22 -33.06 4.24 30.91
CA PRO A 22 -31.81 4.98 30.90
C PRO A 22 -30.92 4.39 29.81
N ALA A 23 -30.50 5.25 28.89
CA ALA A 23 -29.53 4.87 27.87
C ALA A 23 -28.35 4.21 28.59
N SER A 24 -28.09 2.95 28.29
CA SER A 24 -26.93 2.24 28.82
C SER A 24 -25.71 3.07 28.48
N GLN A 25 -25.06 3.62 29.53
CA GLN A 25 -23.79 4.31 29.33
C GLN A 25 -22.89 3.34 28.55
N PRO A 26 -22.25 3.81 27.46
CA PRO A 26 -21.25 2.98 26.82
C PRO A 26 -20.26 2.53 27.88
N PRO A 27 -19.83 1.26 27.90
CA PRO A 27 -18.89 0.77 28.87
C PRO A 27 -17.72 1.75 28.92
N LYS A 28 -17.38 2.27 30.10
CA LYS A 28 -16.20 3.14 30.33
C LYS A 28 -15.08 2.46 29.58
N GLY A 29 -14.52 3.17 28.60
CA GLY A 29 -13.67 2.63 27.57
C GLY A 29 -12.69 1.62 28.14
N GLN A 30 -12.95 0.37 27.86
CA GLN A 30 -11.88 -0.63 27.89
C GLN A 30 -10.85 -0.09 26.94
N MET A 31 -9.64 0.24 27.43
CA MET A 31 -8.53 0.53 26.52
C MET A 31 -8.51 -0.61 25.50
N PRO A 32 -8.43 -0.30 24.20
CA PRO A 32 -8.26 -1.36 23.20
C PRO A 32 -7.14 -2.24 23.70
N ASP A 33 -7.34 -3.56 23.64
CA ASP A 33 -6.28 -4.50 23.91
C ASP A 33 -5.16 -4.22 22.90
N LEU A 34 -4.12 -3.55 23.35
CA LEU A 34 -2.96 -3.20 22.52
C LEU A 34 -2.07 -4.42 22.27
N GLY A 35 -2.58 -5.60 22.59
CA GLY A 35 -1.83 -6.84 22.57
C GLY A 35 -0.92 -6.98 23.80
N ARG A 36 -0.25 -8.10 23.90
CA ARG A 36 0.73 -8.31 24.97
C ARG A 36 1.94 -7.40 24.77
N HIS A 37 2.56 -7.01 25.88
CA HIS A 37 3.85 -6.32 25.82
C HIS A 37 4.88 -7.18 25.07
N THR A 38 5.73 -6.51 24.28
CA THR A 38 6.86 -7.15 23.60
C THR A 38 7.82 -7.70 24.65
N GLU A 39 8.15 -8.99 24.54
CA GLU A 39 9.12 -9.67 25.39
C GLU A 39 10.49 -9.75 24.70
N GLN A 40 11.55 -9.94 25.49
CA GLN A 40 12.92 -9.96 24.96
C GLN A 40 13.16 -11.09 23.95
N ASP A 41 12.40 -12.19 24.03
CA ASP A 41 12.52 -13.35 23.15
C ASP A 41 11.56 -13.33 21.96
N ASP A 42 10.79 -12.25 21.78
CA ASP A 42 9.87 -12.11 20.66
C ASP A 42 10.65 -12.04 19.35
N LYS A 43 10.23 -12.88 18.41
CA LYS A 43 10.82 -12.94 17.08
C LYS A 43 10.00 -12.09 16.11
N VAL A 44 10.70 -11.29 15.28
CA VAL A 44 10.06 -10.59 14.17
C VAL A 44 9.38 -11.62 13.27
N PRO A 45 8.06 -11.46 12.98
CA PRO A 45 7.36 -12.39 12.10
C PRO A 45 8.06 -12.50 10.74
N LEU A 46 8.00 -13.67 10.13
CA LEU A 46 8.50 -13.84 8.77
C LEU A 46 7.57 -13.10 7.79
N PHE A 47 8.19 -12.41 6.86
CA PHE A 47 7.47 -11.69 5.83
C PHE A 47 6.67 -12.66 4.95
N ASP A 48 5.41 -12.33 4.70
CA ASP A 48 4.49 -13.09 3.85
C ASP A 48 4.25 -12.31 2.56
N PHE A 49 4.96 -12.70 1.50
CA PHE A 49 4.87 -12.03 0.20
C PHE A 49 3.46 -12.11 -0.40
N ASP A 50 2.82 -13.27 -0.28
CA ASP A 50 1.48 -13.48 -0.84
C ASP A 50 0.46 -12.51 -0.23
N ARG A 51 0.47 -12.39 1.09
CA ARG A 51 -0.41 -11.49 1.82
C ARG A 51 -0.20 -10.02 1.44
N TYR A 52 1.06 -9.61 1.28
CA TYR A 52 1.40 -8.20 1.07
C TYR A 52 1.35 -7.77 -0.39
N PHE A 53 1.59 -8.65 -1.36
CA PHE A 53 1.72 -8.23 -2.75
C PHE A 53 0.69 -8.81 -3.69
N ILE A 54 0.32 -10.09 -3.57
CA ILE A 54 -0.57 -10.72 -4.55
C ILE A 54 -1.85 -9.93 -4.74
N GLY A 55 -2.18 -9.66 -6.02
CA GLY A 55 -3.35 -8.92 -6.47
C GLY A 55 -3.02 -7.67 -7.27
N THR A 56 -4.01 -6.81 -7.42
CA THR A 56 -3.93 -5.60 -8.23
C THR A 56 -3.66 -4.39 -7.34
N TRP A 57 -2.78 -3.51 -7.82
CA TRP A 57 -2.36 -2.30 -7.14
C TRP A 57 -2.44 -1.11 -8.08
N THR A 58 -2.86 0.03 -7.58
CA THR A 58 -2.72 1.32 -8.27
C THR A 58 -1.59 2.11 -7.64
N PHE A 59 -0.89 2.92 -8.43
CA PHE A 59 0.15 3.79 -7.92
C PHE A 59 0.13 5.17 -8.57
N GLU A 60 0.72 6.10 -7.84
CA GLU A 60 0.94 7.48 -8.26
C GLU A 60 2.38 7.87 -7.90
N TRP A 61 3.02 8.64 -8.77
CA TRP A 61 4.38 9.10 -8.58
C TRP A 61 4.62 10.44 -9.27
N ASP A 62 4.96 11.45 -8.51
CA ASP A 62 5.51 12.68 -9.07
C ASP A 62 7.01 12.47 -9.31
N MET A 63 7.32 12.04 -10.52
CA MET A 63 8.65 11.67 -10.95
C MET A 63 9.47 12.94 -11.23
N PRO A 64 10.64 13.14 -10.60
CA PRO A 64 11.57 14.19 -10.99
C PRO A 64 12.19 13.91 -12.34
N GLU A 65 12.70 14.92 -13.01
CA GLU A 65 13.53 14.77 -14.21
C GLU A 65 14.78 13.94 -13.91
N GLY A 66 15.10 13.00 -14.80
CA GLY A 66 16.28 12.18 -14.65
C GLY A 66 16.36 11.03 -15.65
N PRO A 67 17.22 10.05 -15.38
CA PRO A 67 17.55 9.02 -16.35
C PRO A 67 16.38 8.13 -16.75
N LEU A 68 15.36 8.01 -15.90
CA LEU A 68 14.19 7.17 -16.21
C LEU A 68 13.12 7.93 -17.01
N GLY A 69 13.29 9.20 -17.31
CA GLY A 69 12.38 10.00 -18.11
C GLY A 69 12.23 11.44 -17.63
N PRO A 70 11.39 12.24 -18.34
CA PRO A 70 11.12 13.63 -17.99
C PRO A 70 10.30 13.74 -16.70
N ALA A 71 10.45 14.89 -16.02
CA ALA A 71 9.64 15.20 -14.84
C ALA A 71 8.15 15.22 -15.16
N GLY A 72 7.34 14.72 -14.22
CA GLY A 72 5.89 14.80 -14.31
C GLY A 72 5.18 13.70 -13.53
N HIS A 73 3.86 13.76 -13.58
CA HIS A 73 3.01 12.79 -12.92
C HIS A 73 3.00 11.45 -13.68
N VAL A 74 3.20 10.37 -12.94
CA VAL A 74 3.11 8.99 -13.42
C VAL A 74 2.07 8.27 -12.60
N GLU A 75 1.14 7.61 -13.25
CA GLU A 75 0.13 6.78 -12.61
C GLU A 75 -0.01 5.44 -13.32
N GLY A 76 -0.49 4.43 -12.65
CA GLY A 76 -0.65 3.14 -13.27
C GLY A 76 -1.19 2.05 -12.36
N THR A 77 -1.18 0.85 -12.92
CA THR A 77 -1.66 -0.35 -12.26
C THR A 77 -0.59 -1.42 -12.33
N THR A 78 -0.32 -2.07 -11.20
CA THR A 78 0.58 -3.22 -11.09
C THR A 78 -0.22 -4.44 -10.67
N VAL A 79 -0.05 -5.56 -11.37
CA VAL A 79 -0.66 -6.84 -11.02
C VAL A 79 0.45 -7.81 -10.62
N TYR A 80 0.40 -8.28 -9.37
CA TYR A 80 1.30 -9.31 -8.86
C TYR A 80 0.61 -10.67 -8.89
N THR A 81 1.30 -11.66 -9.43
CA THR A 81 0.86 -13.06 -9.54
C THR A 81 1.98 -14.01 -9.13
N GLY A 82 1.64 -15.31 -8.95
CA GLY A 82 2.60 -16.34 -8.60
C GLY A 82 2.41 -16.90 -7.20
N GLY A 83 3.44 -17.52 -6.65
CA GLY A 83 3.46 -18.17 -5.34
C GLY A 83 4.69 -19.07 -5.18
N GLY A 84 4.85 -19.63 -3.96
CA GLY A 84 5.96 -20.55 -3.70
C GLY A 84 7.35 -19.92 -3.81
N GLY A 85 7.45 -18.61 -3.58
CA GLY A 85 8.72 -17.89 -3.64
C GLY A 85 9.08 -17.35 -5.04
N THR A 86 8.27 -17.62 -6.06
CA THR A 86 8.47 -17.08 -7.42
C THR A 86 7.24 -16.30 -7.84
N TYR A 87 7.43 -15.04 -8.20
CA TYR A 87 6.34 -14.12 -8.53
C TYR A 87 6.65 -13.33 -9.78
N GLU A 88 5.60 -12.84 -10.41
CA GLU A 88 5.67 -11.94 -11.55
C GLU A 88 4.85 -10.68 -11.22
N ALA A 89 5.31 -9.53 -11.71
CA ALA A 89 4.55 -8.31 -11.67
C ALA A 89 4.51 -7.69 -13.07
N VAL A 90 3.34 -7.20 -13.46
CA VAL A 90 3.16 -6.43 -14.68
C VAL A 90 2.57 -5.10 -14.30
N THR A 91 3.27 -4.03 -14.68
CA THR A 91 2.83 -2.65 -14.47
C THR A 91 2.50 -2.02 -15.81
N ASP A 92 1.30 -1.51 -15.95
CA ASP A 92 0.89 -0.63 -17.04
C ASP A 92 0.76 0.78 -16.49
N ALA A 93 1.47 1.73 -17.08
CA ALA A 93 1.56 3.08 -16.58
C ALA A 93 1.44 4.13 -17.69
N MET A 94 1.00 5.32 -17.29
CA MET A 94 1.02 6.55 -18.06
C MET A 94 1.94 7.55 -17.37
N GLY A 95 2.85 8.12 -18.12
CA GLY A 95 3.73 9.19 -17.64
C GLY A 95 3.83 10.33 -18.65
N PRO A 96 4.65 11.35 -18.38
CA PRO A 96 4.78 12.51 -19.25
C PRO A 96 5.32 12.17 -20.65
N ALA A 97 6.07 11.10 -20.80
CA ALA A 97 6.54 10.60 -22.11
C ALA A 97 5.57 9.60 -22.78
N GLY A 98 4.37 9.39 -22.23
CA GLY A 98 3.37 8.46 -22.75
C GLY A 98 3.27 7.15 -21.97
N LYS A 99 2.61 6.16 -22.58
CA LYS A 99 2.39 4.84 -21.98
C LYS A 99 3.68 4.01 -21.96
N PHE A 100 3.87 3.27 -20.86
CA PHE A 100 4.92 2.27 -20.76
C PHE A 100 4.47 1.09 -19.91
N THR A 101 5.15 -0.05 -20.09
CA THR A 101 4.91 -1.27 -19.32
C THR A 101 6.20 -1.73 -18.67
N VAL A 102 6.12 -2.14 -17.43
CA VAL A 102 7.23 -2.76 -16.68
C VAL A 102 6.86 -4.19 -16.34
N ARG A 103 7.77 -5.12 -16.62
CA ARG A 103 7.63 -6.53 -16.24
C ARG A 103 8.71 -6.88 -15.24
N GLU A 104 8.30 -7.56 -14.19
CA GLU A 104 9.20 -7.97 -13.13
C GLU A 104 9.08 -9.47 -12.88
N ARG A 105 10.23 -10.14 -12.71
CA ARG A 105 10.30 -11.48 -12.15
C ARG A 105 10.94 -11.39 -10.79
N ILE A 106 10.29 -11.93 -9.77
CA ILE A 106 10.69 -11.79 -8.37
C ILE A 106 10.93 -13.18 -7.80
N GLN A 107 12.07 -13.37 -7.15
CA GLN A 107 12.38 -14.56 -6.37
C GLN A 107 12.53 -14.16 -4.90
N TYR A 108 11.73 -14.77 -4.04
CA TYR A 108 11.76 -14.54 -2.61
C TYR A 108 12.31 -15.76 -1.87
N GLN A 109 13.39 -15.55 -1.15
CA GLN A 109 14.02 -16.56 -0.29
C GLN A 109 13.67 -16.25 1.16
N LYS A 110 12.59 -16.88 1.63
CA LYS A 110 11.98 -16.58 2.93
C LYS A 110 12.95 -16.73 4.09
N ASP A 111 13.72 -17.82 4.12
CA ASP A 111 14.65 -18.13 5.22
C ASP A 111 15.83 -17.16 5.27
N GLN A 112 16.25 -16.65 4.13
CA GLN A 112 17.32 -15.67 4.00
C GLN A 112 16.85 -14.22 4.13
N LYS A 113 15.52 -13.98 4.14
CA LYS A 113 14.89 -12.66 4.10
C LYS A 113 15.40 -11.80 2.94
N THR A 114 15.61 -12.43 1.78
CA THR A 114 16.11 -11.75 0.58
C THR A 114 15.15 -11.89 -0.58
N LEU A 115 15.18 -10.89 -1.45
CA LEU A 115 14.48 -10.89 -2.74
C LEU A 115 15.47 -10.59 -3.86
N THR A 116 15.24 -11.22 -5.01
CA THR A 116 15.88 -10.79 -6.26
C THR A 116 14.77 -10.39 -7.21
N ARG A 117 14.96 -9.26 -7.91
CA ARG A 117 14.00 -8.73 -8.86
C ARG A 117 14.70 -8.44 -10.18
N GLU A 118 14.23 -9.04 -11.27
CA GLU A 118 14.62 -8.72 -12.64
C GLU A 118 13.54 -7.86 -13.25
N VAL A 119 13.92 -6.71 -13.79
CA VAL A 119 13.01 -5.68 -14.29
C VAL A 119 13.29 -5.43 -15.75
N ILE A 120 12.26 -5.46 -16.59
CA ILE A 120 12.29 -5.09 -18.00
C ILE A 120 11.27 -3.96 -18.21
N ASP A 121 11.75 -2.83 -18.67
CA ASP A 121 10.95 -1.64 -18.94
C ASP A 121 10.84 -1.42 -20.46
N SER A 122 9.61 -1.22 -20.95
CA SER A 122 9.34 -1.02 -22.39
C SER A 122 9.98 0.25 -22.96
N ARG A 123 10.48 1.16 -22.08
CA ARG A 123 11.26 2.34 -22.48
C ARG A 123 12.71 2.00 -22.89
N GLY A 124 13.08 0.71 -22.90
CA GLY A 124 14.34 0.23 -23.47
C GLY A 124 15.46 -0.02 -22.47
N PHE A 125 15.16 -0.19 -21.20
CA PHE A 125 16.16 -0.57 -20.20
C PHE A 125 15.73 -1.76 -19.34
N GLN A 126 16.71 -2.46 -18.83
CA GLN A 126 16.51 -3.60 -17.95
C GLN A 126 17.56 -3.60 -16.85
N TYR A 127 17.19 -4.10 -15.70
CA TYR A 127 18.09 -4.19 -14.55
C TYR A 127 17.68 -5.28 -13.57
N ARG A 128 18.65 -5.67 -12.73
CA ARG A 128 18.45 -6.59 -11.62
C ARG A 128 18.65 -5.84 -10.30
N GLN A 129 17.80 -6.14 -9.32
CA GLN A 129 17.93 -5.65 -7.97
C GLN A 129 18.00 -6.80 -6.98
N ASN A 130 18.83 -6.63 -5.97
CA ASN A 130 18.81 -7.46 -4.78
C ASN A 130 18.14 -6.71 -3.66
N GLY A 131 17.30 -7.40 -2.91
CA GLY A 131 16.53 -6.82 -1.80
C GLY A 131 16.79 -7.57 -0.51
N THR A 132 16.84 -6.84 0.60
CA THR A 132 16.86 -7.39 1.96
C THR A 132 15.62 -6.93 2.70
N ILE A 133 15.02 -7.81 3.51
CA ILE A 133 13.81 -7.53 4.27
C ILE A 133 14.18 -7.29 5.71
N GLY A 134 13.93 -6.07 6.20
CA GLY A 134 13.87 -5.72 7.61
C GLY A 134 12.43 -5.70 8.09
N GLY A 135 12.20 -6.04 9.34
CA GLY A 135 10.88 -5.98 9.96
C GLY A 135 11.01 -5.62 11.43
N ASP A 136 9.89 -5.28 12.04
CA ASP A 136 9.78 -5.05 13.48
C ASP A 136 8.72 -5.97 14.11
N LEU A 137 8.65 -5.96 15.42
CA LEU A 137 7.70 -6.77 16.19
C LEU A 137 6.23 -6.35 15.99
N GLY A 138 6.00 -5.13 15.50
CA GLY A 138 4.68 -4.63 15.13
C GLY A 138 4.18 -5.15 13.77
N GLY A 139 5.00 -5.92 13.05
CA GLY A 139 4.65 -6.46 11.73
C GLY A 139 4.77 -5.45 10.60
N PHE A 140 5.51 -4.37 10.79
CA PHE A 140 5.90 -3.46 9.72
C PHE A 140 7.18 -3.97 9.05
N TYR A 141 7.23 -3.90 7.73
CA TYR A 141 8.38 -4.36 6.97
C TYR A 141 8.93 -3.25 6.10
N THR A 142 10.24 -3.29 5.89
CA THR A 142 10.92 -2.48 4.88
C THR A 142 11.77 -3.39 4.02
N ILE A 143 11.61 -3.27 2.70
CA ILE A 143 12.45 -3.97 1.74
C ILE A 143 13.41 -2.95 1.15
N TYR A 144 14.71 -3.18 1.31
CA TYR A 144 15.77 -2.36 0.75
C TYR A 144 16.29 -3.02 -0.52
N PHE A 145 16.01 -2.42 -1.67
CA PHE A 145 16.51 -2.87 -2.96
C PHE A 145 17.68 -2.01 -3.42
N GLU A 146 18.67 -2.66 -4.02
CA GLU A 146 19.76 -2.00 -4.71
C GLU A 146 19.96 -2.65 -6.09
N SER A 147 20.02 -1.85 -7.15
CA SER A 147 20.30 -2.35 -8.49
C SER A 147 21.80 -2.49 -8.71
N GLN A 148 22.18 -3.43 -9.58
CA GLN A 148 23.44 -3.32 -10.28
C GLN A 148 23.38 -2.10 -11.21
N PRO A 149 24.53 -1.48 -11.58
CA PRO A 149 24.55 -0.47 -12.62
C PRO A 149 23.98 -1.00 -13.93
N PHE A 150 23.13 -0.22 -14.60
CA PHE A 150 22.53 -0.56 -15.89
C PHE A 150 22.52 0.67 -16.81
N ALA A 151 22.37 0.45 -18.12
CA ALA A 151 22.42 1.53 -19.10
C ALA A 151 21.02 2.06 -19.41
N VAL A 152 20.88 3.39 -19.41
CA VAL A 152 19.70 4.13 -19.90
C VAL A 152 20.20 5.23 -20.83
N GLY A 153 19.83 5.18 -22.10
CA GLY A 153 20.27 6.18 -23.08
C GLY A 153 21.81 6.34 -23.18
N GLY A 154 22.57 5.28 -22.91
CA GLY A 154 24.03 5.29 -22.90
C GLY A 154 24.67 5.75 -21.58
N THR A 155 23.88 6.20 -20.62
CA THR A 155 24.34 6.58 -19.27
C THR A 155 24.22 5.40 -18.31
N SER A 156 25.23 5.15 -17.49
CA SER A 156 25.18 4.17 -16.41
C SER A 156 24.31 4.71 -15.29
N VAL A 157 23.32 3.94 -14.85
CA VAL A 157 22.36 4.31 -13.81
C VAL A 157 22.36 3.26 -12.70
N GLN A 158 22.24 3.69 -11.46
CA GLN A 158 22.04 2.81 -10.30
C GLN A 158 20.87 3.31 -9.45
N LEU A 159 20.04 2.39 -8.97
CA LEU A 159 18.87 2.68 -8.14
C LEU A 159 19.00 2.06 -6.75
N LYS A 160 18.61 2.81 -5.73
CA LYS A 160 18.30 2.28 -4.40
C LYS A 160 16.85 2.61 -4.06
N GLN A 161 16.17 1.65 -3.46
CA GLN A 161 14.77 1.80 -3.09
C GLN A 161 14.55 1.29 -1.66
N ALA A 162 13.76 2.03 -0.90
CA ALA A 162 13.28 1.59 0.41
C ALA A 162 11.75 1.50 0.35
N MET A 163 11.24 0.28 0.22
CA MET A 163 9.82 -0.01 0.17
C MET A 163 9.29 -0.25 1.57
N ARG A 164 8.46 0.64 2.08
CA ARG A 164 7.86 0.56 3.42
C ARG A 164 6.45 0.00 3.35
N LEU A 165 6.25 -1.14 3.98
CA LEU A 165 5.02 -1.92 4.04
C LEU A 165 4.38 -1.71 5.40
N THR A 166 3.53 -0.68 5.51
CA THR A 166 2.82 -0.36 6.76
C THR A 166 1.49 -1.10 6.89
N SER A 167 1.01 -1.68 5.82
CA SER A 167 -0.18 -2.53 5.79
C SER A 167 -0.19 -3.43 4.55
N PRO A 168 -1.01 -4.50 4.51
CA PRO A 168 -1.24 -5.27 3.29
C PRO A 168 -2.02 -4.52 2.20
N LEU A 169 -2.46 -3.28 2.47
CA LEU A 169 -3.31 -2.49 1.57
C LEU A 169 -2.60 -1.28 0.97
N ALA A 170 -1.47 -0.88 1.53
CA ALA A 170 -0.73 0.28 1.05
C ALA A 170 0.76 0.17 1.35
N HIS A 171 1.58 0.63 0.43
CA HIS A 171 3.01 0.81 0.65
C HIS A 171 3.53 2.00 -0.15
N ARG A 172 4.67 2.49 0.26
CA ARG A 172 5.39 3.53 -0.48
C ARG A 172 6.84 3.15 -0.66
N VAL A 173 7.44 3.67 -1.73
CA VAL A 173 8.82 3.38 -2.08
C VAL A 173 9.60 4.69 -2.18
N SER A 174 10.56 4.90 -1.30
CA SER A 174 11.52 6.00 -1.48
C SER A 174 12.57 5.55 -2.48
N ILE A 175 12.76 6.32 -3.55
CA ILE A 175 13.69 6.00 -4.64
C ILE A 175 14.84 7.00 -4.62
N THR A 176 16.07 6.51 -4.75
CA THR A 176 17.24 7.32 -5.04
C THR A 176 17.94 6.79 -6.28
N VAL A 177 18.52 7.69 -7.06
CA VAL A 177 19.21 7.39 -8.31
C VAL A 177 20.59 8.00 -8.32
N ALA A 178 21.55 7.28 -8.88
CA ALA A 178 22.87 7.78 -9.24
C ALA A 178 23.10 7.60 -10.75
N GLU A 179 23.76 8.56 -11.37
CA GLU A 179 24.13 8.57 -12.79
C GLU A 179 25.67 8.59 -12.91
N GLY A 180 26.23 7.71 -13.71
CA GLY A 180 27.68 7.53 -13.81
C GLY A 180 28.30 7.23 -12.45
N ASN A 181 29.29 8.03 -12.07
CA ASN A 181 29.96 7.97 -10.77
C ASN A 181 29.42 9.02 -9.78
N GLY A 182 28.23 9.59 -10.07
CA GLY A 182 27.62 10.63 -9.24
C GLY A 182 27.07 10.10 -7.92
N ALA A 183 26.78 11.02 -7.01
CA ALA A 183 26.12 10.69 -5.74
C ALA A 183 24.65 10.32 -5.95
N PHE A 184 24.12 9.48 -5.08
CA PHE A 184 22.69 9.19 -5.04
C PHE A 184 21.90 10.45 -4.68
N ARG A 185 20.89 10.76 -5.48
CA ARG A 185 19.94 11.86 -5.24
C ARG A 185 18.52 11.32 -5.09
N ASN A 186 17.67 12.05 -4.40
CA ASN A 186 16.26 11.69 -4.26
C ASN A 186 15.58 11.68 -5.65
N TYR A 187 14.82 10.62 -5.91
CA TYR A 187 14.09 10.42 -7.16
C TYR A 187 12.58 10.22 -6.92
N GLY A 188 12.09 10.70 -5.81
CA GLY A 188 10.67 10.68 -5.45
C GLY A 188 10.26 9.51 -4.57
N THR A 189 8.98 9.54 -4.23
CA THR A 189 8.39 8.56 -3.31
C THR A 189 7.00 8.16 -3.80
N PRO A 190 6.92 7.26 -4.79
CA PRO A 190 5.63 6.75 -5.25
C PRO A 190 4.86 5.99 -4.17
N TRP A 191 3.53 6.02 -4.31
CA TRP A 191 2.59 5.35 -3.44
C TRP A 191 1.83 4.28 -4.19
N TRP A 192 1.71 3.09 -3.57
CA TRP A 192 0.85 2.02 -4.02
C TRP A 192 -0.30 1.80 -3.07
N ARG A 193 -1.49 1.56 -3.63
CA ARG A 193 -2.69 1.15 -2.90
C ARG A 193 -3.25 -0.10 -3.55
N LYS A 194 -3.60 -1.08 -2.74
CA LYS A 194 -4.24 -2.29 -3.25
C LYS A 194 -5.61 -1.93 -3.79
N ALA A 195 -5.88 -2.30 -5.04
CA ALA A 195 -7.19 -2.09 -5.62
C ALA A 195 -8.21 -2.98 -4.90
N GLU A 196 -9.34 -2.41 -4.50
CA GLU A 196 -10.44 -3.20 -3.95
C GLU A 196 -10.95 -4.14 -5.03
N GLY A 197 -10.92 -5.44 -4.77
CA GLY A 197 -11.54 -6.41 -5.66
C GLY A 197 -13.03 -6.07 -5.77
N ARG A 198 -13.51 -5.76 -6.97
CA ARG A 198 -14.95 -5.71 -7.22
C ARG A 198 -15.52 -7.09 -6.86
N LYS A 199 -16.32 -7.12 -5.79
CA LYS A 199 -17.11 -8.29 -5.42
C LYS A 199 -18.18 -8.57 -6.48
#